data_5567baa436aa6d25ba5a57a430e0c780
#
_entry.id   5567baa436aa6d25ba5a57a430e0c780
#
_cell.length_a   1.000
_cell.length_b   1.000
_cell.length_c   1.000
_cell.angle_alpha   90.00
_cell.angle_beta   90.00
_cell.angle_gamma   90.00
#
_symmetry.space_group_name_H-M   'P 1'
#
loop_
_entity.id
_entity.type
_entity.pdbx_description
1 polymer ?
#
loop_
_entity_poly.entity_id
_entity_poly.type
_entity_poly.pdbx_seq_one_letter_code
_entity_poly.pdbx_strand_id
1 'polypeptide(L)'
;PGKTIFESDNNLFSLITMNHHPVHLDINYAKRQKHKKILVNGLLVISIVVGMSVKDISLDAVANLGYDKIIHHNPVFLNDTLYAESLLIKKEKTKKKNYSICTYDTFAHNQNNKLILSLQRKILIKV
;
A
#
# COMPACT_ATOMS: atom_id res chain seq x y z
N PRO A 1 -5.81 0.87 -13.41
CA PRO A 1 -4.84 -0.12 -13.90
C PRO A 1 -3.99 -0.69 -12.77
N GLY A 2 -3.46 -1.90 -12.97
CA GLY A 2 -2.61 -2.56 -12.00
C GLY A 2 -1.16 -2.04 -12.04
N LYS A 3 -0.41 -2.34 -10.97
CA LYS A 3 1.02 -2.10 -10.89
C LYS A 3 1.74 -3.43 -10.70
N THR A 4 2.56 -3.82 -11.65
CA THR A 4 3.47 -4.97 -11.50
C THR A 4 4.69 -4.55 -10.69
N ILE A 5 5.05 -5.33 -9.68
CA ILE A 5 6.21 -5.06 -8.85
C ILE A 5 7.42 -5.76 -9.43
N PHE A 6 8.36 -4.97 -9.94
CA PHE A 6 9.61 -5.46 -10.51
C PHE A 6 10.69 -5.56 -9.44
N GLU A 7 11.72 -6.35 -9.75
CA GLU A 7 12.89 -6.47 -8.89
C GLU A 7 13.52 -5.10 -8.59
N SER A 8 13.59 -4.22 -9.60
CA SER A 8 14.12 -2.86 -9.44
C SER A 8 13.34 -2.04 -8.40
N ASP A 9 12.02 -2.17 -8.37
CA ASP A 9 11.17 -1.47 -7.39
C ASP A 9 11.52 -1.91 -5.98
N ASN A 10 11.58 -3.22 -5.76
CA ASN A 10 11.85 -3.81 -4.45
C ASN A 10 13.27 -3.51 -3.97
N ASN A 11 14.26 -3.65 -4.87
CA ASN A 11 15.66 -3.37 -4.55
C ASN A 11 15.85 -1.90 -4.16
N LEU A 12 15.38 -0.99 -4.99
CA LEU A 12 15.54 0.44 -4.74
C LEU A 12 14.88 0.84 -3.41
N PHE A 13 13.64 0.44 -3.21
CA PHE A 13 12.91 0.77 -1.99
C PHE A 13 13.60 0.22 -0.75
N SER A 14 14.01 -1.05 -0.77
CA SER A 14 14.68 -1.68 0.36
C SER A 14 16.01 -1.01 0.68
N LEU A 15 16.76 -0.61 -0.34
CA LEU A 15 18.06 0.04 -0.17
C LEU A 15 17.91 1.46 0.39
N ILE A 16 17.03 2.28 -0.16
CA ILE A 16 16.86 3.66 0.30
C ILE A 16 16.20 3.77 1.67
N THR A 17 15.42 2.77 2.07
CA THR A 17 14.82 2.73 3.42
C THR A 17 15.70 2.02 4.44
N MET A 18 16.89 1.59 4.05
CA MET A 18 17.85 0.87 4.90
C MET A 18 17.31 -0.48 5.42
N ASN A 19 16.28 -1.02 4.80
CA ASN A 19 15.78 -2.34 5.12
C ASN A 19 16.52 -3.39 4.28
N HIS A 20 17.68 -3.80 4.77
CA HIS A 20 18.56 -4.74 4.09
C HIS A 20 18.32 -6.19 4.51
N HIS A 21 17.13 -6.51 4.99
CA HIS A 21 16.83 -7.90 5.34
C HIS A 21 17.01 -8.80 4.11
N PRO A 22 17.80 -9.86 4.23
CA PRO A 22 18.16 -10.68 3.05
C PRO A 22 16.98 -11.37 2.38
N VAL A 23 15.84 -11.52 3.06
CA VAL A 23 14.64 -12.08 2.42
C VAL A 23 14.14 -11.23 1.25
N HIS A 24 14.49 -9.95 1.22
CA HIS A 24 14.13 -9.01 0.14
C HIS A 24 15.20 -8.89 -0.93
N LEU A 25 16.46 -9.24 -0.63
CA LEU A 25 17.61 -8.87 -1.47
C LEU A 25 18.48 -10.03 -1.89
N ASP A 26 18.41 -11.19 -1.22
CA ASP A 26 19.28 -12.33 -1.44
C ASP A 26 18.45 -13.55 -1.84
N ILE A 27 18.55 -13.94 -3.11
CA ILE A 27 17.82 -15.09 -3.66
C ILE A 27 18.20 -16.39 -2.93
N ASN A 28 19.46 -16.57 -2.64
CA ASN A 28 19.91 -17.80 -1.97
C ASN A 28 19.41 -17.90 -0.54
N TYR A 29 19.37 -16.77 0.16
CA TYR A 29 18.73 -16.70 1.47
C TYR A 29 17.22 -16.99 1.36
N ALA A 30 16.54 -16.34 0.45
CA ALA A 30 15.09 -16.47 0.27
C ALA A 30 14.67 -17.90 -0.06
N LYS A 31 15.47 -18.64 -0.86
CA LYS A 31 15.21 -20.03 -1.21
C LYS A 31 15.16 -20.96 0.01
N ARG A 32 15.84 -20.59 1.09
CA ARG A 32 15.87 -21.37 2.34
C ARG A 32 14.74 -20.98 3.31
N GLN A 33 13.96 -19.96 2.97
CA GLN A 33 12.88 -19.49 3.82
C GLN A 33 11.53 -20.11 3.43
N LYS A 34 10.50 -19.80 4.19
CA LYS A 34 9.16 -20.39 4.06
C LYS A 34 8.60 -20.32 2.64
N HIS A 35 8.73 -19.19 1.97
CA HIS A 35 8.15 -18.98 0.64
C HIS A 35 9.09 -19.34 -0.51
N LYS A 36 10.36 -19.61 -0.22
CA LYS A 36 11.39 -20.08 -1.16
C LYS A 36 11.69 -19.13 -2.32
N LYS A 37 11.31 -17.86 -2.22
CA LYS A 37 11.55 -16.82 -3.22
C LYS A 37 11.60 -15.45 -2.57
N ILE A 38 12.11 -14.46 -3.31
CA ILE A 38 12.20 -13.08 -2.82
C ILE A 38 10.83 -12.58 -2.40
N LEU A 39 10.77 -12.12 -1.15
CA LEU A 39 9.59 -11.45 -0.60
C LEU A 39 9.69 -9.96 -0.86
N VAL A 40 8.63 -9.36 -1.38
CA VAL A 40 8.56 -7.91 -1.56
C VAL A 40 8.44 -7.24 -0.20
N ASN A 41 9.16 -6.12 -0.02
CA ASN A 41 9.12 -5.32 1.19
C ASN A 41 7.67 -4.86 1.48
N GLY A 42 7.17 -5.16 2.67
CA GLY A 42 5.79 -4.87 3.04
C GLY A 42 5.45 -3.37 3.01
N LEU A 43 6.40 -2.51 3.39
CA LEU A 43 6.20 -1.07 3.33
C LEU A 43 6.16 -0.55 1.88
N LEU A 44 6.85 -1.20 0.96
CA LEU A 44 6.71 -0.91 -0.47
C LEU A 44 5.30 -1.22 -0.94
N VAL A 45 4.75 -2.36 -0.53
CA VAL A 45 3.37 -2.74 -0.86
C VAL A 45 2.38 -1.67 -0.38
N ILE A 46 2.51 -1.21 0.87
CA ILE A 46 1.69 -0.14 1.43
C ILE A 46 1.83 1.13 0.60
N SER A 47 3.05 1.53 0.28
CA SER A 47 3.33 2.75 -0.48
C SER A 47 2.71 2.71 -1.88
N ILE A 48 2.81 1.58 -2.56
CA ILE A 48 2.20 1.39 -3.90
C ILE A 48 0.68 1.49 -3.81
N VAL A 49 0.07 0.79 -2.87
CA VAL A 49 -1.39 0.77 -2.71
C VAL A 49 -1.93 2.17 -2.40
N VAL A 50 -1.27 2.88 -1.49
CA VAL A 50 -1.63 4.27 -1.19
C VAL A 50 -1.43 5.16 -2.42
N GLY A 51 -0.31 4.99 -3.13
CA GLY A 51 -0.02 5.73 -4.36
C GLY A 51 -1.09 5.52 -5.43
N MET A 52 -1.56 4.30 -5.61
CA MET A 52 -2.63 3.97 -6.55
C MET A 52 -3.95 4.68 -6.22
N SER A 53 -4.19 4.97 -4.96
CA SER A 53 -5.41 5.62 -4.50
C SER A 53 -5.39 7.15 -4.61
N VAL A 54 -4.23 7.74 -4.86
CA VAL A 54 -4.07 9.22 -4.83
C VAL A 54 -5.01 9.92 -5.79
N LYS A 55 -5.08 9.46 -7.04
CA LYS A 55 -5.89 10.08 -8.06
C LYS A 55 -7.37 10.14 -7.69
N ASP A 56 -7.88 9.10 -7.08
CA ASP A 56 -9.31 8.96 -6.78
C ASP A 56 -9.70 9.52 -5.42
N ILE A 57 -8.76 9.55 -4.46
CA ILE A 57 -9.06 9.88 -3.07
C ILE A 57 -8.45 11.20 -2.63
N SER A 58 -7.18 11.41 -2.91
CA SER A 58 -6.39 12.43 -2.23
C SER A 58 -5.69 13.42 -3.14
N LEU A 59 -5.96 13.40 -4.44
CA LEU A 59 -5.32 14.34 -5.36
C LEU A 59 -5.53 15.80 -4.92
N ASP A 60 -6.75 16.13 -4.51
CA ASP A 60 -7.13 17.47 -4.07
C ASP A 60 -7.25 17.58 -2.54
N ALA A 61 -6.74 16.60 -1.81
CA ALA A 61 -6.78 16.64 -0.35
C ALA A 61 -5.88 17.73 0.19
N VAL A 62 -6.34 18.41 1.24
CA VAL A 62 -5.55 19.42 1.95
C VAL A 62 -4.45 18.77 2.77
N ALA A 63 -4.76 17.65 3.40
CA ALA A 63 -3.80 16.91 4.21
C ALA A 63 -4.18 15.44 4.30
N ASN A 64 -3.15 14.61 4.43
CA ASN A 64 -3.30 13.21 4.80
C ASN A 64 -3.15 13.12 6.31
N LEU A 65 -4.19 12.69 7.01
CA LEU A 65 -4.24 12.71 8.48
C LEU A 65 -3.69 11.44 9.11
N GLY A 66 -3.75 10.32 8.42
CA GLY A 66 -3.22 9.10 8.98
C GLY A 66 -3.68 7.84 8.29
N TYR A 67 -3.05 6.75 8.71
CA TYR A 67 -3.34 5.38 8.29
C TYR A 67 -3.69 4.57 9.52
N ASP A 68 -4.66 3.68 9.39
CA ASP A 68 -5.12 2.85 10.48
C ASP A 68 -5.45 1.45 9.98
N LYS A 69 -5.46 0.47 10.89
CA LYS A 69 -5.87 -0.90 10.58
C LYS A 69 -5.14 -1.48 9.37
N ILE A 70 -3.83 -1.24 9.28
CA ILE A 70 -3.01 -1.78 8.20
C ILE A 70 -2.76 -3.26 8.46
N ILE A 71 -3.24 -4.13 7.56
CA ILE A 71 -3.10 -5.57 7.69
C ILE A 71 -2.53 -6.15 6.41
N HIS A 72 -1.41 -6.87 6.55
CA HIS A 72 -0.85 -7.69 5.48
C HIS A 72 -1.53 -9.06 5.52
N HIS A 73 -2.42 -9.33 4.59
CA HIS A 73 -3.16 -10.60 4.54
C HIS A 73 -2.37 -11.73 3.90
N ASN A 74 -1.61 -11.42 2.87
CA ASN A 74 -0.82 -12.40 2.12
C ASN A 74 0.48 -11.77 1.62
N PRO A 75 1.53 -12.58 1.44
CA PRO A 75 2.82 -12.11 0.93
C PRO A 75 2.72 -11.68 -0.53
N VAL A 76 3.61 -10.76 -0.93
CA VAL A 76 3.77 -10.32 -2.30
C VAL A 76 5.16 -10.72 -2.78
N PHE A 77 5.24 -11.22 -4.01
CA PHE A 77 6.48 -11.67 -4.63
C PHE A 77 6.80 -10.84 -5.87
N LEU A 78 8.04 -10.90 -6.30
CA LEU A 78 8.46 -10.24 -7.54
C LEU A 78 7.57 -10.69 -8.70
N ASN A 79 7.23 -9.73 -9.56
CA ASN A 79 6.36 -9.90 -10.72
C ASN A 79 4.87 -10.09 -10.40
N ASP A 80 4.48 -10.02 -9.14
CA ASP A 80 3.06 -9.88 -8.82
C ASP A 80 2.54 -8.54 -9.30
N THR A 81 1.29 -8.51 -9.74
CA THR A 81 0.60 -7.29 -10.14
C THR A 81 -0.47 -6.99 -9.12
N LEU A 82 -0.45 -5.78 -8.57
CA LEU A 82 -1.41 -5.33 -7.57
C LEU A 82 -2.49 -4.47 -8.20
N TYR A 83 -3.70 -4.65 -7.72
CA TYR A 83 -4.87 -3.85 -8.03
C TYR A 83 -5.46 -3.36 -6.72
N ALA A 84 -5.94 -2.13 -6.69
CA ALA A 84 -6.51 -1.56 -5.48
C ALA A 84 -7.87 -0.92 -5.75
N GLU A 85 -8.71 -0.97 -4.74
CA GLU A 85 -9.99 -0.28 -4.72
C GLU A 85 -10.20 0.37 -3.37
N SER A 86 -10.98 1.44 -3.34
CA SER A 86 -11.26 2.20 -2.12
C SER A 86 -12.74 2.46 -1.99
N LEU A 87 -13.20 2.45 -0.74
CA LEU A 87 -14.59 2.70 -0.39
C LEU A 87 -14.66 3.80 0.66
N LEU A 88 -15.45 4.83 0.38
CA LEU A 88 -15.72 5.88 1.37
C LEU A 88 -16.60 5.30 2.48
N ILE A 89 -16.09 5.30 3.71
CA ILE A 89 -16.79 4.77 4.87
C ILE A 89 -17.51 5.86 5.64
N LYS A 90 -16.85 7.01 5.80
CA LYS A 90 -17.36 8.06 6.66
C LYS A 90 -16.90 9.44 6.18
N LYS A 91 -17.80 10.41 6.26
CA LYS A 91 -17.48 11.81 6.02
C LYS A 91 -17.95 12.63 7.21
N GLU A 92 -17.04 13.31 7.88
CA GLU A 92 -17.31 14.07 9.08
C GLU A 92 -16.99 15.54 8.89
N LYS A 93 -17.86 16.41 9.36
CA LYS A 93 -17.60 17.84 9.43
C LYS A 93 -16.57 18.13 10.52
N THR A 94 -15.69 19.08 10.27
CA THR A 94 -14.72 19.56 11.27
C THR A 94 -15.25 20.82 11.96
N LYS A 95 -14.56 21.24 13.03
CA LYS A 95 -14.83 22.52 13.70
C LYS A 95 -14.56 23.70 12.78
N LYS A 96 -13.67 23.55 11.81
CA LYS A 96 -13.34 24.58 10.83
C LYS A 96 -14.34 24.50 9.68
N LYS A 97 -15.01 25.62 9.40
CA LYS A 97 -15.98 25.73 8.30
C LYS A 97 -15.31 25.39 6.96
N ASN A 98 -16.03 24.69 6.09
CA ASN A 98 -15.61 24.27 4.75
C ASN A 98 -14.52 23.17 4.72
N TYR A 99 -14.32 22.45 5.82
CA TYR A 99 -13.43 21.30 5.86
C TYR A 99 -14.16 20.07 6.37
N SER A 100 -13.85 18.94 5.78
CA SER A 100 -14.39 17.63 6.19
C SER A 100 -13.28 16.59 6.25
N ILE A 101 -13.47 15.61 7.13
CA ILE A 101 -12.58 14.45 7.22
C ILE A 101 -13.28 13.29 6.53
N CYS A 102 -12.62 12.71 5.53
CA CYS A 102 -13.09 11.51 4.85
C CYS A 102 -12.26 10.30 5.29
N THR A 103 -12.96 9.23 5.63
CA THR A 103 -12.35 7.94 5.97
C THR A 103 -12.64 6.95 4.87
N TYR A 104 -11.59 6.33 4.34
CA TYR A 104 -11.68 5.33 3.27
C TYR A 104 -11.09 4.01 3.74
N ASP A 105 -11.75 2.91 3.37
CA ASP A 105 -11.15 1.59 3.38
C ASP A 105 -10.55 1.32 2.01
N THR A 106 -9.31 0.84 1.98
CA THR A 106 -8.61 0.47 0.75
C THR A 106 -8.20 -1.00 0.83
N PHE A 107 -8.46 -1.72 -0.26
CA PHE A 107 -8.15 -3.14 -0.40
C PHE A 107 -7.29 -3.34 -1.62
N ALA A 108 -6.26 -4.16 -1.51
CA ALA A 108 -5.42 -4.55 -2.64
C ALA A 108 -5.45 -6.06 -2.86
N HIS A 109 -5.50 -6.44 -4.12
CA HIS A 109 -5.49 -7.83 -4.57
C HIS A 109 -4.37 -8.05 -5.58
N ASN A 110 -3.88 -9.27 -5.68
CA ASN A 110 -2.92 -9.64 -6.71
C ASN A 110 -3.65 -10.10 -8.00
N GLN A 111 -2.87 -10.54 -8.99
CA GLN A 111 -3.37 -11.03 -10.28
C GLN A 111 -4.28 -12.26 -10.17
N ASN A 112 -4.22 -12.99 -9.07
CA ASN A 112 -5.07 -14.14 -8.80
C ASN A 112 -6.26 -13.80 -7.91
N ASN A 113 -6.56 -12.52 -7.77
CA ASN A 113 -7.64 -11.99 -6.94
C ASN A 113 -7.51 -12.36 -5.44
N LYS A 114 -6.29 -12.59 -4.99
CA LYS A 114 -6.00 -12.88 -3.59
C LYS A 114 -5.83 -11.57 -2.81
N LEU A 115 -6.51 -11.44 -1.69
CA LEU A 115 -6.40 -10.25 -0.84
C LEU A 115 -4.99 -10.15 -0.25
N ILE A 116 -4.32 -9.04 -0.52
CA ILE A 116 -2.93 -8.77 -0.11
C ILE A 116 -2.88 -7.84 1.09
N LEU A 117 -3.56 -6.72 1.00
CA LEU A 117 -3.47 -5.64 1.97
C LEU A 117 -4.83 -5.00 2.18
N SER A 118 -5.13 -4.63 3.40
CA SER A 118 -6.21 -3.71 3.71
C SER A 118 -5.72 -2.63 4.65
N LEU A 119 -6.24 -1.42 4.48
CA LEU A 119 -5.93 -0.31 5.37
C LEU A 119 -7.08 0.68 5.38
N GLN A 120 -7.12 1.48 6.44
CA GLN A 120 -8.03 2.60 6.57
C GLN A 120 -7.23 3.89 6.52
N ARG A 121 -7.73 4.89 5.80
CA ARG A 121 -7.03 6.14 5.59
C ARG A 121 -7.96 7.31 5.83
N LYS A 122 -7.45 8.32 6.52
CA LYS A 122 -8.18 9.57 6.78
C LYS A 122 -7.51 10.73 6.07
N ILE A 123 -8.31 11.50 5.36
CA ILE A 123 -7.85 12.70 4.66
C ILE A 123 -8.72 13.90 5.04
N LEU A 124 -8.11 15.08 4.99
CA LEU A 124 -8.80 16.34 5.14
C LEU A 124 -9.07 16.91 3.75
N ILE A 125 -10.32 17.22 3.48
CA ILE A 125 -10.73 17.85 2.22
C ILE A 125 -11.35 19.22 2.49
N LYS A 126 -11.26 20.07 1.49
CA LYS A 126 -11.98 21.35 1.47
C LYS A 126 -13.30 21.14 0.74
N VAL A 127 -14.36 21.57 1.36
CA VAL A 127 -15.72 21.41 0.81
C VAL A 127 -16.17 22.68 0.12
#